data_6c8038c61f43509917e938c8c76e9b5c
#
_entry.id   6c8038c61f43509917e938c8c76e9b5c
#
_cell.length_a   1.000
_cell.length_b   1.000
_cell.length_c   1.000
_cell.angle_alpha   90.00
_cell.angle_beta   90.00
_cell.angle_gamma   90.00
#
_symmetry.space_group_name_H-M   'P 1'
#
loop_
_entity.id
_entity.type
_entity.pdbx_description
1 polymer ?
#
loop_
_entity_poly.entity_id
_entity_poly.type
_entity_poly.pdbx_seq_one_letter_code
_entity_poly.pdbx_strand_id
1 'polypeptide(L)'
;MTKICALSDLHGHLPKIEPCELVLIAGDIVPLHIQFDNSAATIWFLNTFAKWIDSLPCDTVIMIAGNHDKLIERASFIAHAVENMTNFKLVYLSGTTYEYVAENLKHYKIYGSPFCHKFGNWSFMQSEEWLKDYYDNIPEDTDIILTHDTPMLGDLDLLPPSQWNSKAIHAGGKSLANAISRVKPRYVFCGHLHTCKDKYLKLDNTEIYNVSILDNNYKEIYKPLYLDI
;
A
#
# COMPACT_ATOMS: atom_id res chain seq x y z
N MET A 1 23.32 -3.91 -0.94
CA MET A 1 22.09 -3.10 -0.88
C MET A 1 20.98 -4.04 -1.25
N THR A 2 19.80 -3.89 -0.69
CA THR A 2 18.61 -4.71 -0.93
C THR A 2 17.75 -4.03 -1.99
N LYS A 3 17.63 -4.63 -3.18
CA LYS A 3 16.79 -4.07 -4.24
C LYS A 3 15.34 -4.39 -3.98
N ILE A 4 14.50 -3.36 -3.83
CA ILE A 4 13.05 -3.50 -3.64
C ILE A 4 12.27 -2.88 -4.79
N CYS A 5 11.04 -3.36 -4.99
CA CYS A 5 10.05 -2.77 -5.88
C CYS A 5 8.80 -2.42 -5.07
N ALA A 6 8.28 -1.21 -5.21
CA ALA A 6 7.05 -0.78 -4.53
C ALA A 6 6.02 -0.24 -5.54
N LEU A 7 4.75 -0.63 -5.36
CA LEU A 7 3.64 -0.20 -6.20
C LEU A 7 2.31 -0.24 -5.42
N SER A 8 1.32 0.50 -5.89
CA SER A 8 -0.03 0.60 -5.30
C SER A 8 -1.07 0.87 -6.37
N ASP A 9 -2.34 0.75 -5.97
CA ASP A 9 -3.50 1.09 -6.80
C ASP A 9 -3.50 0.31 -8.12
N LEU A 10 -3.40 -1.03 -7.98
CA LEU A 10 -3.32 -1.93 -9.12
C LEU A 10 -4.63 -1.98 -9.90
N HIS A 11 -5.78 -1.97 -9.22
CA HIS A 11 -7.11 -2.09 -9.82
C HIS A 11 -7.21 -3.10 -10.96
N GLY A 12 -6.49 -4.23 -10.78
CA GLY A 12 -6.42 -5.31 -11.77
C GLY A 12 -5.30 -5.18 -12.79
N HIS A 13 -4.56 -4.09 -12.82
CA HIS A 13 -3.32 -3.98 -13.59
C HIS A 13 -2.24 -4.82 -12.92
N LEU A 14 -1.64 -5.73 -13.66
CA LEU A 14 -0.60 -6.65 -13.18
C LEU A 14 0.68 -6.41 -13.98
N PRO A 15 1.44 -5.33 -13.66
CA PRO A 15 2.60 -4.94 -14.44
C PRO A 15 3.71 -5.98 -14.39
N LYS A 16 4.56 -5.99 -15.41
CA LYS A 16 5.80 -6.76 -15.37
C LYS A 16 6.74 -6.13 -14.35
N ILE A 17 7.24 -6.94 -13.42
CA ILE A 17 8.23 -6.54 -12.42
C ILE A 17 9.61 -7.03 -12.87
N GLU A 18 10.62 -6.19 -12.71
CA GLU A 18 12.01 -6.57 -12.93
C GLU A 18 12.58 -7.29 -11.70
N PRO A 19 13.62 -8.12 -11.84
CA PRO A 19 14.23 -8.85 -10.72
C PRO A 19 14.59 -7.92 -9.56
N CYS A 20 14.09 -8.28 -8.37
CA CYS A 20 14.37 -7.63 -7.09
C CYS A 20 14.23 -8.64 -5.95
N GLU A 21 14.66 -8.31 -4.74
CA GLU A 21 14.56 -9.19 -3.58
C GLU A 21 13.15 -9.15 -2.96
N LEU A 22 12.54 -7.95 -2.88
CA LEU A 22 11.29 -7.71 -2.18
C LEU A 22 10.34 -6.86 -3.04
N VAL A 23 9.08 -7.26 -3.12
CA VAL A 23 8.00 -6.45 -3.70
C VAL A 23 7.05 -6.00 -2.61
N LEU A 24 6.71 -4.70 -2.57
CA LEU A 24 5.77 -4.08 -1.65
C LEU A 24 4.53 -3.60 -2.42
N ILE A 25 3.33 -4.08 -2.04
CA ILE A 25 2.06 -3.70 -2.67
C ILE A 25 1.19 -2.94 -1.66
N ALA A 26 0.98 -1.65 -1.89
CA ALA A 26 0.29 -0.75 -0.97
C ALA A 26 -1.23 -0.62 -1.20
N GLY A 27 -1.88 -1.72 -1.60
CA GLY A 27 -3.35 -1.82 -1.63
C GLY A 27 -4.01 -1.46 -2.97
N ASP A 28 -5.34 -1.51 -2.95
CA ASP A 28 -6.26 -1.31 -4.09
C ASP A 28 -5.93 -2.24 -5.26
N ILE A 29 -6.03 -3.54 -4.99
CA ILE A 29 -5.57 -4.62 -5.86
C ILE A 29 -6.64 -5.06 -6.84
N VAL A 30 -7.89 -5.18 -6.37
CA VAL A 30 -8.98 -5.80 -7.12
C VAL A 30 -9.39 -4.96 -8.34
N PRO A 31 -9.71 -5.59 -9.51
CA PRO A 31 -10.26 -4.86 -10.66
C PRO A 31 -11.56 -4.13 -10.33
N LEU A 32 -11.69 -2.87 -10.75
CA LEU A 32 -12.84 -2.02 -10.48
C LEU A 32 -14.18 -2.66 -10.83
N HIS A 33 -14.25 -3.34 -11.98
CA HIS A 33 -15.50 -3.89 -12.50
C HIS A 33 -16.04 -5.08 -11.70
N ILE A 34 -15.21 -5.71 -10.83
CA ILE A 34 -15.62 -6.83 -9.97
C ILE A 34 -15.52 -6.54 -8.47
N GLN A 35 -15.09 -5.34 -8.05
CA GLN A 35 -14.83 -5.01 -6.65
C GLN A 35 -16.05 -5.20 -5.72
N PHE A 36 -17.26 -5.16 -6.27
CA PHE A 36 -18.53 -5.37 -5.55
C PHE A 36 -19.12 -6.77 -5.74
N ASP A 37 -18.53 -7.60 -6.60
CA ASP A 37 -18.91 -9.00 -6.81
C ASP A 37 -17.92 -9.92 -6.07
N ASN A 38 -18.30 -10.35 -4.86
CA ASN A 38 -17.43 -11.17 -4.02
C ASN A 38 -17.03 -12.50 -4.73
N SER A 39 -17.91 -13.10 -5.53
CA SER A 39 -17.61 -14.35 -6.22
C SER A 39 -16.58 -14.13 -7.33
N ALA A 40 -16.80 -13.13 -8.18
CA ALA A 40 -15.86 -12.77 -9.24
C ALA A 40 -14.51 -12.33 -8.68
N ALA A 41 -14.50 -11.51 -7.62
CA ALA A 41 -13.29 -11.09 -6.94
C ALA A 41 -12.52 -12.28 -6.33
N THR A 42 -13.22 -13.23 -5.68
CA THR A 42 -12.60 -14.45 -5.15
C THR A 42 -11.92 -15.25 -6.25
N ILE A 43 -12.63 -15.50 -7.35
CA ILE A 43 -12.08 -16.25 -8.49
C ILE A 43 -10.84 -15.52 -9.06
N TRP A 44 -10.90 -14.20 -9.16
CA TRP A 44 -9.80 -13.41 -9.68
C TRP A 44 -8.58 -13.46 -8.76
N PHE A 45 -8.75 -13.28 -7.43
CA PHE A 45 -7.65 -13.39 -6.46
C PHE A 45 -6.96 -14.75 -6.51
N LEU A 46 -7.74 -15.83 -6.50
CA LEU A 46 -7.19 -17.19 -6.44
C LEU A 46 -6.61 -17.68 -7.79
N ASN A 47 -7.13 -17.22 -8.94
CA ASN A 47 -6.66 -17.73 -10.24
C ASN A 47 -5.77 -16.77 -11.02
N THR A 48 -5.98 -15.46 -10.90
CA THR A 48 -5.24 -14.46 -11.70
C THR A 48 -4.16 -13.81 -10.85
N PHE A 49 -4.54 -13.22 -9.72
CA PHE A 49 -3.59 -12.54 -8.85
C PHE A 49 -2.55 -13.51 -8.25
N ALA A 50 -2.98 -14.66 -7.73
CA ALA A 50 -2.06 -15.66 -7.18
C ALA A 50 -1.02 -16.12 -8.22
N LYS A 51 -1.42 -16.34 -9.47
CA LYS A 51 -0.48 -16.71 -10.54
C LYS A 51 0.48 -15.59 -10.88
N TRP A 52 0.01 -14.34 -10.85
CA TRP A 52 0.88 -13.20 -11.06
C TRP A 52 1.93 -13.10 -9.94
N ILE A 53 1.53 -13.20 -8.67
CA ILE A 53 2.46 -13.22 -7.53
C ILE A 53 3.50 -14.34 -7.68
N ASP A 54 3.06 -15.55 -8.04
CA ASP A 54 3.96 -16.70 -8.21
C ASP A 54 4.99 -16.46 -9.34
N SER A 55 4.59 -15.74 -10.39
CA SER A 55 5.43 -15.43 -11.55
C SER A 55 6.45 -14.32 -11.32
N LEU A 56 6.33 -13.54 -10.24
CA LEU A 56 7.22 -12.40 -9.97
C LEU A 56 8.66 -12.87 -9.72
N PRO A 57 9.67 -12.17 -10.28
CA PRO A 57 11.09 -12.51 -10.10
C PRO A 57 11.64 -11.92 -8.79
N CYS A 58 11.06 -12.34 -7.66
CA CYS A 58 11.45 -11.96 -6.30
C CYS A 58 11.19 -13.12 -5.35
N ASP A 59 11.77 -13.10 -4.17
CA ASP A 59 11.58 -14.13 -3.16
C ASP A 59 10.39 -13.84 -2.24
N THR A 60 10.15 -12.57 -1.96
CA THR A 60 9.09 -12.15 -1.03
C THR A 60 8.25 -11.02 -1.63
N VAL A 61 6.94 -11.11 -1.42
CA VAL A 61 5.97 -10.06 -1.72
C VAL A 61 5.23 -9.73 -0.43
N ILE A 62 5.26 -8.49 0.02
CA ILE A 62 4.46 -8.02 1.15
C ILE A 62 3.34 -7.15 0.61
N MET A 63 2.12 -7.47 1.01
CA MET A 63 0.90 -6.85 0.53
C MET A 63 0.04 -6.35 1.68
N ILE A 64 -0.58 -5.20 1.50
CA ILE A 64 -1.75 -4.77 2.26
C ILE A 64 -2.95 -4.64 1.32
N ALA A 65 -4.16 -4.55 1.86
CA ALA A 65 -5.36 -4.17 1.10
C ALA A 65 -5.52 -2.64 1.04
N GLY A 66 -6.46 -2.16 0.22
CA GLY A 66 -6.88 -0.77 0.13
C GLY A 66 -8.40 -0.62 0.21
N ASN A 67 -8.89 0.61 0.01
CA ASN A 67 -10.31 0.90 0.20
C ASN A 67 -11.21 0.28 -0.89
N HIS A 68 -10.69 -0.13 -2.02
CA HIS A 68 -11.43 -0.87 -3.04
C HIS A 68 -11.41 -2.39 -2.82
N ASP A 69 -10.58 -2.92 -1.92
CA ASP A 69 -10.44 -4.37 -1.66
C ASP A 69 -11.51 -4.89 -0.67
N LYS A 70 -12.78 -4.65 -0.99
CA LYS A 70 -13.94 -4.96 -0.15
C LYS A 70 -14.04 -6.43 0.22
N LEU A 71 -13.64 -7.33 -0.69
CA LEU A 71 -13.61 -8.77 -0.40
C LEU A 71 -12.63 -9.08 0.74
N ILE A 72 -11.44 -8.47 0.74
CA ILE A 72 -10.41 -8.72 1.73
C ILE A 72 -10.83 -8.20 3.12
N GLU A 73 -11.50 -7.03 3.19
CA GLU A 73 -12.05 -6.53 4.46
C GLU A 73 -13.07 -7.52 5.08
N ARG A 74 -13.92 -8.12 4.25
CA ARG A 74 -14.98 -9.05 4.69
C ARG A 74 -14.50 -10.47 4.92
N ALA A 75 -13.48 -10.89 4.19
CA ALA A 75 -13.02 -12.26 4.08
C ALA A 75 -11.49 -12.31 3.92
N SER A 76 -10.76 -11.84 4.93
CA SER A 76 -9.28 -11.79 4.92
C SER A 76 -8.64 -13.16 4.66
N PHE A 77 -9.36 -14.26 4.94
CA PHE A 77 -8.90 -15.61 4.63
C PHE A 77 -8.60 -15.82 3.14
N ILE A 78 -9.14 -14.99 2.23
CA ILE A 78 -8.81 -15.03 0.80
C ILE A 78 -7.35 -14.60 0.57
N ALA A 79 -6.88 -13.56 1.26
CA ALA A 79 -5.46 -13.18 1.20
C ALA A 79 -4.56 -14.30 1.73
N HIS A 80 -4.93 -14.93 2.85
CA HIS A 80 -4.20 -16.09 3.40
C HIS A 80 -4.27 -17.32 2.49
N ALA A 81 -5.36 -17.50 1.73
CA ALA A 81 -5.41 -18.55 0.71
C ALA A 81 -4.39 -18.31 -0.41
N VAL A 82 -4.21 -17.05 -0.84
CA VAL A 82 -3.17 -16.68 -1.83
C VAL A 82 -1.77 -16.89 -1.25
N GLU A 83 -1.52 -16.56 0.03
CA GLU A 83 -0.24 -16.86 0.71
C GLU A 83 0.09 -18.35 0.61
N ASN A 84 -0.86 -19.22 0.96
CA ASN A 84 -0.68 -20.68 0.88
C ASN A 84 -0.43 -21.16 -0.56
N MET A 85 -1.19 -20.62 -1.54
CA MET A 85 -1.06 -21.01 -2.96
C MET A 85 0.29 -20.62 -3.57
N THR A 86 0.93 -19.57 -3.04
CA THR A 86 2.25 -19.06 -3.47
C THR A 86 3.39 -19.58 -2.59
N ASN A 87 3.19 -20.65 -1.82
CA ASN A 87 4.17 -21.20 -0.88
C ASN A 87 4.74 -20.12 0.06
N PHE A 88 3.87 -19.23 0.56
CA PHE A 88 4.23 -18.10 1.44
C PHE A 88 5.21 -17.09 0.82
N LYS A 89 5.35 -17.06 -0.50
CA LYS A 89 6.02 -15.96 -1.19
C LYS A 89 5.28 -14.63 -0.96
N LEU A 90 3.93 -14.65 -0.93
CA LEU A 90 3.11 -13.54 -0.50
C LEU A 90 2.96 -13.55 1.03
N VAL A 91 3.05 -12.38 1.65
CA VAL A 91 2.73 -12.10 3.06
C VAL A 91 1.72 -10.96 3.10
N TYR A 92 0.54 -11.21 3.68
CA TYR A 92 -0.50 -10.20 3.86
C TYR A 92 -0.40 -9.55 5.24
N LEU A 93 -0.36 -8.22 5.30
CA LEU A 93 -0.32 -7.45 6.53
C LEU A 93 -1.60 -6.62 6.72
N SER A 94 -2.09 -6.60 7.97
CA SER A 94 -3.24 -5.76 8.38
C SER A 94 -3.10 -5.40 9.85
N GLY A 95 -2.43 -4.29 10.15
CA GLY A 95 -2.12 -3.86 11.53
C GLY A 95 -1.05 -4.71 12.22
N THR A 96 -0.23 -5.37 11.43
CA THR A 96 0.80 -6.30 11.91
C THR A 96 2.17 -5.95 11.35
N THR A 97 3.22 -6.52 11.92
CA THR A 97 4.60 -6.42 11.44
C THR A 97 5.09 -7.72 10.85
N TYR A 98 6.04 -7.60 9.93
CA TYR A 98 6.80 -8.70 9.37
C TYR A 98 8.29 -8.38 9.45
N GLU A 99 9.10 -9.34 9.93
CA GLU A 99 10.56 -9.24 9.93
C GLU A 99 11.10 -9.82 8.61
N TYR A 100 11.49 -8.93 7.71
CA TYR A 100 12.12 -9.31 6.46
C TYR A 100 13.64 -9.38 6.62
N VAL A 101 14.24 -10.49 6.20
CA VAL A 101 15.68 -10.67 6.16
C VAL A 101 16.15 -10.70 4.72
N ALA A 102 16.89 -9.68 4.32
CA ALA A 102 17.42 -9.54 2.97
C ALA A 102 18.58 -10.53 2.71
N GLU A 103 18.92 -10.78 1.44
CA GLU A 103 20.04 -11.66 1.06
C GLU A 103 21.38 -11.25 1.69
N ASN A 104 21.59 -9.96 1.91
CA ASN A 104 22.77 -9.41 2.58
C ASN A 104 22.72 -9.51 4.12
N LEU A 105 21.79 -10.28 4.68
CA LEU A 105 21.53 -10.48 6.11
C LEU A 105 21.10 -9.22 6.87
N LYS A 106 20.68 -8.18 6.18
CA LYS A 106 20.10 -7.00 6.82
C LYS A 106 18.62 -7.26 7.17
N HIS A 107 18.23 -6.89 8.36
CA HIS A 107 16.86 -7.06 8.86
C HIS A 107 16.09 -5.77 8.67
N TYR A 108 14.81 -5.91 8.30
CA TYR A 108 13.87 -4.81 8.18
C TYR A 108 12.55 -5.19 8.86
N LYS A 109 12.13 -4.42 9.86
CA LYS A 109 10.79 -4.53 10.44
C LYS A 109 9.81 -3.72 9.60
N ILE A 110 8.86 -4.40 8.98
CA ILE A 110 7.87 -3.81 8.06
C ILE A 110 6.49 -3.87 8.72
N TYR A 111 5.87 -2.70 8.94
CA TYR A 111 4.49 -2.60 9.41
C TYR A 111 3.57 -2.36 8.24
N GLY A 112 2.42 -3.07 8.17
CA GLY A 112 1.43 -2.93 7.10
C GLY A 112 0.06 -2.49 7.60
N SER A 113 -0.55 -1.47 6.98
CA SER A 113 -1.89 -0.98 7.30
C SER A 113 -2.74 -0.74 6.05
N PRO A 114 -3.92 -1.39 5.92
CA PRO A 114 -4.85 -1.13 4.83
C PRO A 114 -5.76 0.08 5.08
N PHE A 115 -5.79 0.63 6.30
CA PHE A 115 -6.78 1.62 6.70
C PHE A 115 -6.50 3.01 6.15
N CYS A 116 -7.59 3.67 5.70
CA CYS A 116 -7.63 5.07 5.29
C CYS A 116 -8.51 5.89 6.24
N HIS A 117 -8.24 7.19 6.34
CA HIS A 117 -9.16 8.11 6.98
C HIS A 117 -10.49 8.19 6.22
N LYS A 118 -11.57 8.49 6.95
CA LYS A 118 -12.93 8.43 6.41
C LYS A 118 -13.25 9.66 5.56
N PHE A 119 -13.49 9.46 4.26
CA PHE A 119 -14.02 10.45 3.33
C PHE A 119 -15.28 9.98 2.60
N GLY A 120 -15.73 8.74 2.79
CA GLY A 120 -16.88 8.13 2.14
C GLY A 120 -17.34 6.88 2.86
N ASN A 121 -17.87 5.92 2.09
CA ASN A 121 -18.32 4.62 2.58
C ASN A 121 -17.63 3.49 1.78
N TRP A 122 -16.30 3.45 1.85
CA TRP A 122 -15.46 2.44 1.25
C TRP A 122 -14.95 1.47 2.31
N SER A 123 -14.25 0.43 1.90
CA SER A 123 -13.63 -0.52 2.81
C SER A 123 -12.44 0.09 3.54
N PHE A 124 -12.06 -0.48 4.67
CA PHE A 124 -10.91 -0.06 5.47
C PHE A 124 -10.91 1.44 5.84
N MET A 125 -12.08 2.09 5.89
CA MET A 125 -12.19 3.49 6.31
C MET A 125 -12.57 3.60 7.77
N GLN A 126 -11.82 4.43 8.50
CA GLN A 126 -12.04 4.70 9.91
C GLN A 126 -11.96 6.20 10.23
N SER A 127 -12.53 6.61 11.37
CA SER A 127 -12.38 7.99 11.84
C SER A 127 -10.94 8.28 12.24
N GLU A 128 -10.53 9.54 12.17
CA GLU A 128 -9.19 9.96 12.60
C GLU A 128 -8.93 9.63 14.09
N GLU A 129 -9.94 9.67 14.92
CA GLU A 129 -9.85 9.28 16.33
C GLU A 129 -9.50 7.79 16.48
N TRP A 130 -10.21 6.91 15.76
CA TRP A 130 -9.91 5.48 15.74
C TRP A 130 -8.53 5.21 15.16
N LEU A 131 -8.18 5.87 14.06
CA LEU A 131 -6.88 5.71 13.40
C LEU A 131 -5.73 6.18 14.28
N LYS A 132 -5.95 7.20 15.12
CA LYS A 132 -4.93 7.63 16.09
C LYS A 132 -4.58 6.49 17.04
N ASP A 133 -5.59 5.89 17.69
CA ASP A 133 -5.37 4.79 18.63
C ASP A 133 -4.77 3.56 17.94
N TYR A 134 -5.18 3.30 16.68
CA TYR A 134 -4.65 2.21 15.88
C TYR A 134 -3.17 2.42 15.52
N TYR A 135 -2.80 3.60 15.03
CA TYR A 135 -1.42 3.90 14.65
C TYR A 135 -0.50 4.16 15.86
N ASP A 136 -1.03 4.49 17.04
CA ASP A 136 -0.24 4.59 18.28
C ASP A 136 0.39 3.22 18.66
N ASN A 137 -0.13 2.11 18.13
CA ASN A 137 0.42 0.76 18.31
C ASN A 137 1.54 0.39 17.33
N ILE A 138 1.91 1.24 16.37
CA ILE A 138 3.06 0.98 15.49
C ILE A 138 4.33 0.95 16.35
N PRO A 139 5.12 -0.16 16.32
CA PRO A 139 6.35 -0.25 17.07
C PRO A 139 7.36 0.85 16.68
N GLU A 140 8.06 1.41 17.64
CA GLU A 140 9.02 2.50 17.40
C GLU A 140 10.27 2.05 16.62
N ASP A 141 10.56 0.76 16.63
CA ASP A 141 11.66 0.14 15.89
C ASP A 141 11.25 -0.33 14.47
N THR A 142 10.14 0.20 13.93
CA THR A 142 9.70 -0.07 12.56
C THR A 142 10.59 0.65 11.55
N ASP A 143 11.19 -0.09 10.61
CA ASP A 143 12.03 0.45 9.54
C ASP A 143 11.23 0.94 8.35
N ILE A 144 10.16 0.20 8.00
CA ILE A 144 9.32 0.46 6.82
C ILE A 144 7.84 0.46 7.24
N ILE A 145 7.12 1.52 6.86
CA ILE A 145 5.65 1.55 6.94
C ILE A 145 5.09 1.39 5.52
N LEU A 146 4.29 0.35 5.32
CA LEU A 146 3.49 0.12 4.12
C LEU A 146 2.03 0.45 4.46
N THR A 147 1.46 1.50 3.85
CA THR A 147 0.11 1.97 4.16
C THR A 147 -0.64 2.30 2.87
N HIS A 148 -1.97 2.08 2.86
CA HIS A 148 -2.75 2.48 1.70
C HIS A 148 -3.02 3.98 1.73
N ASP A 149 -3.37 4.56 2.89
CA ASP A 149 -3.60 6.00 3.02
C ASP A 149 -2.32 6.80 2.74
N THR A 150 -2.48 7.96 2.10
CA THR A 150 -1.41 8.95 1.96
C THR A 150 -1.35 9.81 3.22
N PRO A 151 -0.18 10.03 3.85
CA PRO A 151 -0.09 10.90 5.03
C PRO A 151 -0.29 12.38 4.66
N MET A 152 -0.93 13.14 5.52
CA MET A 152 -1.05 14.61 5.38
C MET A 152 0.30 15.28 5.68
N LEU A 153 1.21 15.24 4.71
CA LEU A 153 2.58 15.74 4.83
C LEU A 153 3.03 16.43 3.53
N GLY A 154 3.45 17.68 3.66
CA GLY A 154 3.94 18.48 2.53
C GLY A 154 2.90 18.58 1.41
N ASP A 155 3.31 18.30 0.18
CA ASP A 155 2.45 18.28 -1.01
C ASP A 155 2.12 16.85 -1.49
N LEU A 156 2.50 15.82 -0.72
CA LEU A 156 2.18 14.41 -1.04
C LEU A 156 0.68 14.12 -1.11
N ASP A 157 -0.11 14.81 -0.29
CA ASP A 157 -1.55 14.67 -0.21
C ASP A 157 -2.31 15.84 -0.84
N LEU A 158 -1.59 16.76 -1.50
CA LEU A 158 -2.18 17.96 -2.09
C LEU A 158 -2.79 17.63 -3.45
N LEU A 159 -4.13 17.51 -3.47
CA LEU A 159 -4.90 17.34 -4.69
C LEU A 159 -5.04 18.67 -5.42
N PRO A 160 -4.90 18.70 -6.76
CA PRO A 160 -5.11 19.90 -7.56
C PRO A 160 -6.58 20.34 -7.53
N PRO A 161 -6.88 21.59 -7.94
CA PRO A 161 -8.25 22.04 -8.15
C PRO A 161 -9.00 21.11 -9.11
N SER A 162 -10.27 20.87 -8.82
CA SER A 162 -11.14 20.00 -9.61
C SER A 162 -12.52 20.66 -9.81
N GLN A 163 -13.41 19.99 -10.55
CA GLN A 163 -14.78 20.45 -10.69
C GLN A 163 -15.56 20.48 -9.34
N TRP A 164 -15.07 19.77 -8.33
CA TRP A 164 -15.69 19.69 -7.00
C TRP A 164 -15.07 20.68 -5.99
N ASN A 165 -13.80 21.06 -6.23
CA ASN A 165 -13.03 21.97 -5.37
C ASN A 165 -12.27 22.98 -6.22
N SER A 166 -12.62 24.25 -6.12
CA SER A 166 -11.98 25.33 -6.88
C SER A 166 -10.53 25.62 -6.44
N LYS A 167 -10.11 25.09 -5.30
CA LYS A 167 -8.74 25.22 -4.75
C LYS A 167 -8.14 23.86 -4.52
N ALA A 168 -6.81 23.80 -4.50
CA ALA A 168 -6.09 22.60 -4.04
C ALA A 168 -6.45 22.32 -2.57
N ILE A 169 -6.57 21.04 -2.22
CA ILE A 169 -6.93 20.58 -0.87
C ILE A 169 -5.97 19.49 -0.42
N HIS A 170 -5.67 19.49 0.87
CA HIS A 170 -5.02 18.36 1.53
C HIS A 170 -6.05 17.26 1.79
N ALA A 171 -5.75 16.05 1.35
CA ALA A 171 -6.65 14.89 1.39
C ALA A 171 -6.02 13.66 2.05
N GLY A 172 -4.97 13.84 2.83
CA GLY A 172 -4.25 12.76 3.51
C GLY A 172 -4.67 12.58 4.97
N GLY A 173 -4.28 11.44 5.56
CA GLY A 173 -4.54 11.09 6.95
C GLY A 173 -3.64 11.81 7.94
N LYS A 174 -4.24 12.54 8.89
CA LYS A 174 -3.50 13.26 9.96
C LYS A 174 -2.89 12.30 10.97
N SER A 175 -3.65 11.29 11.38
CA SER A 175 -3.20 10.31 12.36
C SER A 175 -2.00 9.52 11.84
N LEU A 176 -1.98 9.19 10.56
CA LEU A 176 -0.83 8.57 9.90
C LEU A 176 0.39 9.50 9.90
N ALA A 177 0.21 10.79 9.55
CA ALA A 177 1.30 11.76 9.57
C ALA A 177 1.94 11.91 10.97
N ASN A 178 1.10 11.92 12.02
CA ASN A 178 1.57 11.95 13.41
C ASN A 178 2.34 10.68 13.80
N ALA A 179 1.86 9.50 13.37
CA ALA A 179 2.52 8.23 13.63
C ALA A 179 3.89 8.16 12.93
N ILE A 180 3.99 8.60 11.67
CA ILE A 180 5.27 8.69 10.95
C ILE A 180 6.25 9.61 11.69
N SER A 181 5.77 10.77 12.19
CA SER A 181 6.60 11.73 12.96
C SER A 181 7.08 11.16 14.29
N ARG A 182 6.31 10.26 14.93
CA ARG A 182 6.67 9.56 16.17
C ARG A 182 7.66 8.41 15.92
N VAL A 183 7.31 7.51 15.00
CA VAL A 183 8.08 6.29 14.69
C VAL A 183 9.38 6.62 13.97
N LYS A 184 9.36 7.60 13.07
CA LYS A 184 10.48 8.00 12.21
C LYS A 184 11.07 6.83 11.42
N PRO A 185 10.22 6.05 10.72
CA PRO A 185 10.71 4.93 9.93
C PRO A 185 11.69 5.42 8.88
N ARG A 186 12.54 4.54 8.37
CA ARG A 186 13.44 4.90 7.27
C ARG A 186 12.69 5.12 5.97
N TYR A 187 11.66 4.30 5.71
CA TYR A 187 10.85 4.39 4.50
C TYR A 187 9.35 4.30 4.80
N VAL A 188 8.55 5.04 4.02
CA VAL A 188 7.10 4.91 3.97
C VAL A 188 6.68 4.75 2.52
N PHE A 189 5.90 3.72 2.23
CA PHE A 189 5.28 3.52 0.91
C PHE A 189 3.77 3.60 1.07
N CYS A 190 3.13 4.50 0.32
CA CYS A 190 1.69 4.73 0.35
C CYS A 190 1.10 4.78 -1.06
N GLY A 191 -0.24 4.78 -1.16
CA GLY A 191 -0.98 4.88 -2.41
C GLY A 191 -2.20 5.79 -2.30
N HIS A 192 -3.37 5.31 -2.75
CA HIS A 192 -4.68 5.92 -2.60
C HIS A 192 -4.90 7.22 -3.40
N LEU A 193 -4.05 8.22 -3.24
CA LEU A 193 -4.15 9.47 -4.00
C LEU A 193 -3.38 9.32 -5.32
N HIS A 194 -4.08 8.94 -6.39
CA HIS A 194 -3.47 8.68 -7.70
C HIS A 194 -2.79 9.91 -8.28
N THR A 195 -3.41 11.09 -8.14
CA THR A 195 -2.87 12.35 -8.64
C THR A 195 -2.72 13.34 -7.49
N CYS A 196 -1.55 13.38 -6.94
CA CYS A 196 -1.10 14.37 -5.97
C CYS A 196 -0.01 15.25 -6.61
N LYS A 197 0.29 16.39 -5.98
CA LYS A 197 1.29 17.32 -6.51
C LYS A 197 2.67 16.68 -6.55
N ASP A 198 3.07 16.05 -5.46
CA ASP A 198 4.36 15.39 -5.33
C ASP A 198 4.19 13.91 -4.97
N LYS A 199 5.02 13.05 -5.54
CA LYS A 199 5.06 11.61 -5.26
C LYS A 199 6.15 11.21 -4.28
N TYR A 200 6.96 12.15 -3.83
CA TYR A 200 8.09 11.93 -2.93
C TYR A 200 8.23 13.09 -1.95
N LEU A 201 8.51 12.75 -0.71
CA LEU A 201 8.85 13.70 0.34
C LEU A 201 9.96 13.11 1.22
N LYS A 202 10.95 13.92 1.57
CA LYS A 202 11.92 13.60 2.61
C LYS A 202 11.62 14.43 3.86
N LEU A 203 11.35 13.74 4.97
CA LEU A 203 11.13 14.32 6.29
C LEU A 203 12.24 13.83 7.22
N ASP A 204 13.22 14.67 7.51
CA ASP A 204 14.43 14.30 8.26
C ASP A 204 15.16 13.09 7.61
N ASN A 205 15.14 11.93 8.28
CA ASN A 205 15.72 10.67 7.79
C ASN A 205 14.69 9.73 7.17
N THR A 206 13.40 10.11 7.17
CA THR A 206 12.30 9.32 6.60
C THR A 206 12.09 9.71 5.14
N GLU A 207 12.10 8.74 4.25
CA GLU A 207 11.75 8.90 2.84
C GLU A 207 10.35 8.34 2.59
N ILE A 208 9.45 9.16 2.04
CA ILE A 208 8.04 8.85 1.87
C ILE A 208 7.71 8.87 0.38
N TYR A 209 7.15 7.79 -0.13
CA TYR A 209 6.82 7.60 -1.54
C TYR A 209 5.35 7.26 -1.72
N ASN A 210 4.64 8.04 -2.53
CA ASN A 210 3.36 7.60 -3.08
C ASN A 210 3.66 6.75 -4.33
N VAL A 211 3.36 5.47 -4.24
CA VAL A 211 3.71 4.46 -5.25
C VAL A 211 2.53 4.02 -6.11
N SER A 212 1.44 4.81 -6.15
CA SER A 212 0.33 4.59 -7.07
C SER A 212 0.81 4.60 -8.53
N ILE A 213 0.45 3.56 -9.28
CA ILE A 213 0.82 3.42 -10.70
C ILE A 213 -0.22 4.03 -11.65
N LEU A 214 -1.38 4.45 -11.15
CA LEU A 214 -2.49 4.94 -11.96
C LEU A 214 -2.69 6.46 -11.85
N ASP A 215 -3.39 7.02 -12.85
CA ASP A 215 -3.98 8.35 -12.78
C ASP A 215 -5.44 8.32 -12.27
N ASN A 216 -6.08 9.49 -12.16
CA ASN A 216 -7.49 9.59 -11.73
C ASN A 216 -8.51 8.99 -12.71
N ASN A 217 -8.09 8.59 -13.90
CA ASN A 217 -8.90 7.85 -14.86
C ASN A 217 -8.63 6.35 -14.80
N TYR A 218 -7.89 5.89 -13.79
CA TYR A 218 -7.46 4.51 -13.61
C TYR A 218 -6.62 3.97 -14.78
N LYS A 219 -5.88 4.87 -15.44
CA LYS A 219 -4.94 4.51 -16.49
C LYS A 219 -3.54 4.38 -15.88
N GLU A 220 -2.85 3.30 -16.23
CA GLU A 220 -1.45 3.10 -15.84
C GLU A 220 -0.57 4.14 -16.56
N ILE A 221 0.01 5.04 -15.78
CA ILE A 221 0.88 6.11 -16.28
C ILE A 221 2.23 6.18 -15.56
N TYR A 222 2.31 5.59 -14.36
CA TYR A 222 3.54 5.52 -13.60
C TYR A 222 4.07 4.09 -13.59
N LYS A 223 5.40 3.97 -13.53
CA LYS A 223 6.06 2.66 -13.38
C LYS A 223 6.17 2.31 -11.90
N PRO A 224 6.23 1.01 -11.56
CA PRO A 224 6.65 0.58 -10.22
C PRO A 224 7.97 1.25 -9.82
N LEU A 225 8.06 1.64 -8.54
CA LEU A 225 9.24 2.29 -7.98
C LEU A 225 10.27 1.23 -7.60
N TYR A 226 11.52 1.42 -8.03
CA TYR A 226 12.65 0.58 -7.62
C TYR A 226 13.63 1.39 -6.77
N LEU A 227 14.04 0.82 -5.64
CA LEU A 227 15.01 1.41 -4.72
C LEU A 227 16.03 0.36 -4.26
N ASP A 228 17.25 0.82 -3.99
CA ASP A 228 18.29 0.10 -3.27
C ASP A 228 18.34 0.62 -1.82
N ILE A 229 17.91 -0.19 -0.83
CA ILE A 229 17.76 0.19 0.57
C ILE A 229 18.80 -0.43 1.50
#